data_311e7d773a3d924164d78570a6568648
#
_entry.id   311e7d773a3d924164d78570a6568648
#
_cell.length_a   1.000
_cell.length_b   1.000
_cell.length_c   1.000
_cell.angle_alpha   90.00
_cell.angle_beta   90.00
_cell.angle_gamma   90.00
#
_symmetry.space_group_name_H-M   'P 1'
#
loop_
_entity.id
_entity.type
_entity.pdbx_description
1 polymer ?
#
loop_
_entity_poly.entity_id
_entity_poly.type
_entity_poly.pdbx_seq_one_letter_code
_entity_poly.pdbx_strand_id
1 'polypeptide(L)'
;MVINLEKFDGSLLAARYAFMPNKLRYCGGDSNSELFEYTAANQSDAGLQAMLEEFETMFPYLRLIAEANKIADPFNYKVVEAYWLGNELLENISMNNFYRYLVDEQKLKKKFKPAILEKVFGKIPVGAKPHHSFHVFNLPKRTGHYPVEHSLATMDECRISPARIRNYELGIMNKMMVEYQPLVMAGNKLELGQPVEREVLCEMNGKAFVKQPKAGDWVALHWGWVCDFLSKEQVENLNKWTKYNLVLANLNLWQFA
;
A
#
# COMPACT_ATOMS: atom_id res chain seq x y z
N MET A 1 -31.80 12.38 2.41
CA MET A 1 -30.96 11.71 3.42
C MET A 1 -29.56 12.30 3.27
N VAL A 2 -29.23 13.28 4.11
CA VAL A 2 -27.91 13.91 4.09
C VAL A 2 -26.95 12.88 4.67
N ILE A 3 -26.12 12.26 3.82
CA ILE A 3 -24.98 11.45 4.29
C ILE A 3 -24.05 12.45 4.95
N ASN A 4 -24.02 12.43 6.27
CA ASN A 4 -23.00 13.11 7.06
C ASN A 4 -21.69 12.42 6.66
N LEU A 5 -20.92 13.05 5.78
CA LEU A 5 -19.55 12.65 5.49
C LEU A 5 -18.76 12.90 6.78
N GLU A 6 -18.76 11.93 7.68
CA GLU A 6 -17.75 11.86 8.72
C GLU A 6 -16.42 12.11 8.00
N LYS A 7 -15.72 13.12 8.48
CA LYS A 7 -14.43 13.55 7.92
C LYS A 7 -13.51 12.33 7.95
N PHE A 8 -13.34 11.67 6.81
CA PHE A 8 -12.47 10.49 6.71
C PHE A 8 -11.08 10.89 7.20
N ASP A 9 -10.61 10.21 8.25
CA ASP A 9 -9.30 10.50 8.85
C ASP A 9 -8.22 9.78 8.06
N GLY A 10 -7.36 10.55 7.40
CA GLY A 10 -6.28 10.01 6.60
C GLY A 10 -5.19 9.37 7.44
N SER A 11 -4.95 9.84 8.68
CA SER A 11 -4.00 9.20 9.59
C SER A 11 -4.45 7.80 9.97
N LEU A 12 -5.74 7.61 10.27
CA LEU A 12 -6.31 6.29 10.51
C LEU A 12 -6.24 5.40 9.27
N LEU A 13 -6.55 5.94 8.09
CA LEU A 13 -6.40 5.20 6.84
C LEU A 13 -4.95 4.75 6.64
N ALA A 14 -3.97 5.65 6.82
CA ALA A 14 -2.56 5.32 6.73
C ALA A 14 -2.16 4.21 7.72
N ALA A 15 -2.61 4.31 8.97
CA ALA A 15 -2.34 3.33 10.01
C ALA A 15 -2.89 1.94 9.69
N ARG A 16 -4.11 1.85 9.15
CA ARG A 16 -4.73 0.57 8.76
C ARG A 16 -3.89 -0.19 7.73
N TYR A 17 -3.37 0.51 6.72
CA TYR A 17 -2.52 -0.09 5.70
C TYR A 17 -1.08 -0.34 6.18
N ALA A 18 -0.57 0.52 7.04
CA ALA A 18 0.80 0.43 7.56
C ALA A 18 0.96 -0.61 8.68
N PHE A 19 -0.12 -1.02 9.36
CA PHE A 19 -0.07 -1.85 10.56
C PHE A 19 0.65 -3.18 10.37
N MET A 20 0.21 -4.03 9.44
CA MET A 20 0.76 -5.38 9.35
C MET A 20 2.25 -5.40 8.94
N PRO A 21 2.72 -4.64 7.94
CA PRO A 21 4.16 -4.55 7.67
C PRO A 21 4.96 -3.95 8.84
N ASN A 22 4.38 -3.04 9.63
CA ASN A 22 5.02 -2.54 10.85
C ASN A 22 5.11 -3.63 11.93
N LYS A 23 4.03 -4.37 12.18
CA LYS A 23 4.00 -5.53 13.10
C LYS A 23 5.06 -6.57 12.73
N LEU A 24 5.28 -6.81 11.44
CA LEU A 24 6.31 -7.70 10.91
C LEU A 24 7.71 -7.06 10.89
N ARG A 25 7.84 -5.81 11.35
CA ARG A 25 9.07 -5.01 11.37
C ARG A 25 9.70 -4.77 9.98
N TYR A 26 8.86 -4.73 8.94
CA TYR A 26 9.30 -4.46 7.56
C TYR A 26 9.26 -2.98 7.21
N CYS A 27 8.48 -2.17 7.92
CA CYS A 27 8.33 -0.73 7.70
C CYS A 27 8.01 -0.01 9.00
N GLY A 28 8.42 1.28 9.11
CA GLY A 28 8.09 2.15 10.23
C GLY A 28 8.91 1.92 11.47
N GLY A 29 8.57 2.60 12.55
CA GLY A 29 9.20 2.51 13.86
C GLY A 29 8.77 1.27 14.67
N ASP A 30 9.10 1.26 15.96
CA ASP A 30 8.85 0.11 16.85
C ASP A 30 7.48 0.13 17.56
N SER A 31 6.67 1.16 17.33
CA SER A 31 5.37 1.41 18.01
C SER A 31 4.20 0.58 17.41
N ASN A 32 4.41 -0.71 17.14
CA ASN A 32 3.40 -1.53 16.45
C ASN A 32 2.16 -1.82 17.32
N SER A 33 2.31 -1.91 18.63
CA SER A 33 1.20 -2.14 19.55
C SER A 33 0.30 -0.92 19.62
N GLU A 34 0.90 0.26 19.76
CA GLU A 34 0.20 1.54 19.82
C GLU A 34 -0.51 1.83 18.50
N LEU A 35 0.14 1.57 17.37
CA LEU A 35 -0.47 1.71 16.04
C LEU A 35 -1.72 0.84 15.90
N PHE A 36 -1.68 -0.39 16.42
CA PHE A 36 -2.82 -1.29 16.43
C PHE A 36 -3.96 -0.74 17.31
N GLU A 37 -3.66 -0.27 18.52
CA GLU A 37 -4.65 0.25 19.44
C GLU A 37 -5.37 1.49 18.88
N TYR A 38 -4.64 2.47 18.34
CA TYR A 38 -5.22 3.62 17.64
C TYR A 38 -6.19 3.20 16.53
N THR A 39 -5.74 2.27 15.69
CA THR A 39 -6.52 1.82 14.53
C THR A 39 -7.77 1.04 14.95
N ALA A 40 -7.65 0.14 15.91
CA ALA A 40 -8.76 -0.67 16.41
C ALA A 40 -9.79 0.16 17.19
N ALA A 41 -9.33 1.19 17.93
CA ALA A 41 -10.20 2.14 18.62
C ALA A 41 -10.84 3.18 17.68
N ASN A 42 -10.37 3.26 16.42
CA ASN A 42 -10.75 4.30 15.47
C ASN A 42 -10.51 5.71 16.02
N GLN A 43 -9.34 5.91 16.65
CA GLN A 43 -8.91 7.18 17.24
C GLN A 43 -7.67 7.71 16.52
N SER A 44 -7.56 9.03 16.44
CA SER A 44 -6.45 9.73 15.79
C SER A 44 -6.12 10.98 16.58
N ASP A 45 -4.82 11.22 16.73
CA ASP A 45 -4.25 12.42 17.34
C ASP A 45 -2.84 12.68 16.81
N ALA A 46 -2.14 13.67 17.37
CA ALA A 46 -0.78 14.00 17.01
C ALA A 46 0.22 12.87 17.31
N GLY A 47 -0.08 12.00 18.29
CA GLY A 47 0.74 10.83 18.60
C GLY A 47 0.72 9.80 17.48
N LEU A 48 -0.46 9.51 16.92
CA LEU A 48 -0.58 8.65 15.74
C LEU A 48 0.18 9.22 14.55
N GLN A 49 0.04 10.52 14.26
CA GLN A 49 0.75 11.17 13.16
C GLN A 49 2.26 11.07 13.33
N ALA A 50 2.79 11.33 14.54
CA ALA A 50 4.22 11.20 14.82
C ALA A 50 4.75 9.78 14.54
N MET A 51 4.01 8.73 14.93
CA MET A 51 4.38 7.35 14.59
C MET A 51 4.35 7.08 13.09
N LEU A 52 3.40 7.65 12.35
CA LEU A 52 3.30 7.48 10.90
C LEU A 52 4.40 8.22 10.14
N GLU A 53 4.92 9.32 10.68
CA GLU A 53 6.06 10.06 10.13
C GLU A 53 7.37 9.25 10.16
N GLU A 54 7.50 8.28 11.06
CA GLU A 54 8.64 7.36 11.12
C GLU A 54 8.71 6.38 9.93
N PHE A 55 7.66 6.30 9.11
CA PHE A 55 7.65 5.45 7.92
C PHE A 55 8.46 6.10 6.78
N GLU A 56 9.77 5.87 6.76
CA GLU A 56 10.74 6.49 5.82
C GLU A 56 10.36 6.33 4.33
N THR A 57 9.53 5.35 3.99
CA THR A 57 9.05 5.17 2.61
C THR A 57 7.72 5.88 2.40
N MET A 58 6.73 5.62 3.24
CA MET A 58 5.36 6.10 3.06
C MET A 58 5.28 7.62 3.22
N PHE A 59 5.75 8.15 4.34
CA PHE A 59 5.53 9.55 4.69
C PHE A 59 6.08 10.54 3.66
N PRO A 60 7.31 10.37 3.15
CA PRO A 60 7.78 11.22 2.06
C PRO A 60 6.93 11.12 0.77
N TYR A 61 6.36 9.94 0.43
CA TYR A 61 5.42 9.84 -0.70
C TYR A 61 4.15 10.65 -0.47
N LEU A 62 3.59 10.62 0.75
CA LEU A 62 2.43 11.45 1.11
C LEU A 62 2.75 12.95 0.97
N ARG A 63 3.92 13.38 1.44
CA ARG A 63 4.39 14.77 1.27
C ARG A 63 4.45 15.17 -0.20
N LEU A 64 5.06 14.36 -1.05
CA LEU A 64 5.14 14.63 -2.49
C LEU A 64 3.75 14.78 -3.13
N ILE A 65 2.83 13.87 -2.82
CA ILE A 65 1.47 13.91 -3.35
C ILE A 65 0.74 15.18 -2.86
N ALA A 66 0.85 15.50 -1.58
CA ALA A 66 0.25 16.68 -0.98
C ALA A 66 0.78 17.97 -1.61
N GLU A 67 2.10 18.13 -1.69
CA GLU A 67 2.76 19.30 -2.28
C GLU A 67 2.37 19.50 -3.76
N ALA A 68 2.37 18.44 -4.57
CA ALA A 68 2.02 18.52 -5.98
C ALA A 68 0.55 18.94 -6.20
N ASN A 69 -0.30 18.68 -5.24
CA ASN A 69 -1.72 19.01 -5.27
C ASN A 69 -2.10 20.23 -4.43
N LYS A 70 -1.12 20.95 -3.84
CA LYS A 70 -1.34 22.10 -2.97
C LYS A 70 -2.25 21.80 -1.77
N ILE A 71 -2.15 20.59 -1.23
CA ILE A 71 -2.83 20.14 -0.02
C ILE A 71 -1.84 20.32 1.14
N ALA A 72 -2.22 21.05 2.17
CA ALA A 72 -1.31 21.41 3.28
C ALA A 72 -0.98 20.21 4.17
N ASP A 73 -1.93 19.28 4.34
CA ASP A 73 -1.81 18.14 5.23
C ASP A 73 -1.44 16.86 4.44
N PRO A 74 -0.24 16.28 4.65
CA PRO A 74 0.14 15.00 4.05
C PRO A 74 -0.77 13.83 4.46
N PHE A 75 -1.41 13.91 5.63
CA PHE A 75 -2.38 12.93 6.10
C PHE A 75 -3.82 13.27 5.69
N ASN A 76 -4.01 14.18 4.75
CA ASN A 76 -5.32 14.33 4.14
C ASN A 76 -5.80 13.00 3.54
N TYR A 77 -7.06 12.63 3.79
CA TYR A 77 -7.62 11.35 3.34
C TYR A 77 -7.36 11.07 1.85
N LYS A 78 -7.58 12.06 0.97
CA LYS A 78 -7.36 11.90 -0.47
C LYS A 78 -5.88 11.67 -0.84
N VAL A 79 -4.95 12.26 -0.11
CA VAL A 79 -3.51 12.07 -0.29
C VAL A 79 -3.12 10.63 0.09
N VAL A 80 -3.59 10.16 1.23
CA VAL A 80 -3.34 8.80 1.71
C VAL A 80 -3.99 7.76 0.79
N GLU A 81 -5.23 8.01 0.36
CA GLU A 81 -5.92 7.16 -0.62
C GLU A 81 -5.15 7.09 -1.94
N ALA A 82 -4.62 8.23 -2.45
CA ALA A 82 -3.81 8.26 -3.66
C ALA A 82 -2.59 7.34 -3.57
N TYR A 83 -1.89 7.36 -2.45
CA TYR A 83 -0.71 6.53 -2.25
C TYR A 83 -1.03 5.03 -2.20
N TRP A 84 -2.05 4.64 -1.43
CA TRP A 84 -2.35 3.23 -1.19
C TRP A 84 -3.25 2.59 -2.26
N LEU A 85 -4.28 3.30 -2.71
CA LEU A 85 -5.32 2.80 -3.60
C LEU A 85 -5.27 3.41 -5.00
N GLY A 86 -4.74 4.64 -5.09
CA GLY A 86 -4.72 5.44 -6.30
C GLY A 86 -6.00 6.26 -6.48
N ASN A 87 -5.82 7.50 -6.90
CA ASN A 87 -6.88 8.39 -7.34
C ASN A 87 -6.31 9.46 -8.28
N GLU A 88 -7.12 10.47 -8.62
CA GLU A 88 -6.78 11.55 -9.56
C GLU A 88 -5.58 12.39 -9.13
N LEU A 89 -5.26 12.48 -7.83
CA LEU A 89 -4.13 13.29 -7.34
C LEU A 89 -2.78 12.84 -7.90
N LEU A 90 -2.66 11.56 -8.29
CA LEU A 90 -1.43 11.04 -8.87
C LEU A 90 -1.13 11.64 -10.24
N GLU A 91 -2.14 12.07 -11.00
CA GLU A 91 -1.96 12.63 -12.33
C GLU A 91 -1.23 14.00 -12.30
N ASN A 92 -1.39 14.77 -11.23
CA ASN A 92 -0.80 16.10 -11.07
C ASN A 92 0.70 16.08 -10.72
N ILE A 93 1.30 14.90 -10.53
CA ILE A 93 2.70 14.80 -10.14
C ILE A 93 3.59 14.82 -11.38
N SER A 94 4.43 15.86 -11.50
CA SER A 94 5.36 15.98 -12.60
C SER A 94 6.50 14.96 -12.51
N MET A 95 7.04 14.58 -13.68
CA MET A 95 8.21 13.70 -13.77
C MET A 95 9.43 14.25 -12.99
N ASN A 96 9.66 15.56 -13.09
CA ASN A 96 10.80 16.20 -12.40
C ASN A 96 10.63 16.13 -10.89
N ASN A 97 9.44 16.38 -10.36
CA ASN A 97 9.19 16.28 -8.92
C ASN A 97 9.37 14.85 -8.44
N PHE A 98 8.87 13.87 -9.17
CA PHE A 98 9.02 12.47 -8.79
C PHE A 98 10.49 12.01 -8.86
N TYR A 99 11.24 12.41 -9.90
CA TYR A 99 12.67 12.11 -9.98
C TYR A 99 13.44 12.70 -8.78
N ARG A 100 13.25 14.00 -8.51
CA ARG A 100 13.92 14.67 -7.37
C ARG A 100 13.58 13.97 -6.07
N TYR A 101 12.33 13.65 -5.85
CA TYR A 101 11.89 12.91 -4.67
C TYR A 101 12.62 11.56 -4.50
N LEU A 102 12.72 10.75 -5.55
CA LEU A 102 13.43 9.47 -5.49
C LEU A 102 14.93 9.65 -5.19
N VAL A 103 15.55 10.73 -5.67
CA VAL A 103 16.95 11.05 -5.43
C VAL A 103 17.18 11.60 -4.02
N ASP A 104 16.41 12.61 -3.61
CA ASP A 104 16.68 13.43 -2.44
C ASP A 104 16.06 12.82 -1.17
N GLU A 105 14.77 12.45 -1.20
CA GLU A 105 14.06 11.90 -0.06
C GLU A 105 14.31 10.40 0.10
N GLN A 106 14.09 9.61 -0.94
CA GLN A 106 14.35 8.18 -0.90
C GLN A 106 15.83 7.81 -0.95
N LYS A 107 16.70 8.77 -1.27
CA LYS A 107 18.16 8.61 -1.32
C LYS A 107 18.62 7.42 -2.17
N LEU A 108 17.89 7.13 -3.28
CA LEU A 108 18.11 5.93 -4.07
C LEU A 108 19.53 5.83 -4.61
N LYS A 109 20.16 6.96 -4.95
CA LYS A 109 21.58 6.99 -5.41
C LYS A 109 22.57 6.46 -4.36
N LYS A 110 22.21 6.53 -3.06
CA LYS A 110 23.03 5.96 -1.97
C LYS A 110 22.70 4.49 -1.72
N LYS A 111 21.52 4.03 -2.11
CA LYS A 111 21.01 2.69 -1.80
C LYS A 111 21.30 1.67 -2.91
N PHE A 112 21.44 2.12 -4.17
CA PHE A 112 21.53 1.25 -5.34
C PHE A 112 22.72 1.54 -6.25
N LYS A 113 23.17 0.48 -6.95
CA LYS A 113 24.20 0.58 -8.00
C LYS A 113 23.65 1.32 -9.24
N PRO A 114 24.52 1.99 -10.04
CA PRO A 114 24.10 2.76 -11.21
C PRO A 114 23.19 1.99 -12.18
N ALA A 115 23.48 0.73 -12.48
CA ALA A 115 22.68 -0.09 -13.39
C ALA A 115 21.24 -0.33 -12.91
N ILE A 116 21.02 -0.36 -11.59
CA ILE A 116 19.67 -0.45 -11.00
C ILE A 116 18.97 0.90 -11.10
N LEU A 117 19.70 1.99 -10.79
CA LEU A 117 19.16 3.35 -10.85
C LEU A 117 18.70 3.71 -12.26
N GLU A 118 19.48 3.33 -13.29
CA GLU A 118 19.11 3.54 -14.68
C GLU A 118 17.75 2.88 -15.00
N LYS A 119 17.55 1.64 -14.58
CA LYS A 119 16.29 0.92 -14.78
C LYS A 119 15.11 1.56 -14.02
N VAL A 120 15.32 2.02 -12.79
CA VAL A 120 14.27 2.69 -12.00
C VAL A 120 13.93 4.06 -12.59
N PHE A 121 14.95 4.87 -12.86
CA PHE A 121 14.76 6.23 -13.37
C PHE A 121 14.23 6.25 -14.81
N GLY A 122 14.58 5.25 -15.63
CA GLY A 122 14.05 5.09 -16.98
C GLY A 122 12.52 4.89 -17.02
N LYS A 123 11.89 4.55 -15.89
CA LYS A 123 10.42 4.42 -15.78
C LYS A 123 9.70 5.75 -15.57
N ILE A 124 10.42 6.79 -15.16
CA ILE A 124 9.84 8.11 -14.90
C ILE A 124 9.34 8.79 -16.19
N PRO A 125 10.14 8.84 -17.29
CA PRO A 125 9.69 9.43 -18.56
C PRO A 125 8.49 8.71 -19.19
N VAL A 126 8.30 7.43 -18.88
CA VAL A 126 7.15 6.65 -19.35
C VAL A 126 5.95 6.70 -18.39
N GLY A 127 5.99 7.60 -17.40
CA GLY A 127 4.83 7.96 -16.59
C GLY A 127 4.76 7.37 -15.19
N ALA A 128 5.86 6.84 -14.64
CA ALA A 128 5.86 6.35 -13.24
C ALA A 128 5.31 7.40 -12.26
N LYS A 129 4.51 6.94 -11.30
CA LYS A 129 3.85 7.78 -10.29
C LYS A 129 4.11 7.25 -8.87
N PRO A 130 4.04 8.11 -7.85
CA PRO A 130 4.28 7.75 -6.45
C PRO A 130 3.10 6.98 -5.84
N HIS A 131 2.87 5.78 -6.32
CA HIS A 131 1.89 4.84 -5.82
C HIS A 131 2.59 3.68 -5.09
N HIS A 132 1.96 3.11 -4.06
CA HIS A 132 2.57 2.03 -3.30
C HIS A 132 3.02 0.86 -4.17
N SER A 133 2.21 0.42 -5.13
CA SER A 133 2.58 -0.67 -6.03
C SER A 133 3.76 -0.33 -6.96
N PHE A 134 4.02 0.97 -7.27
CA PHE A 134 5.28 1.35 -7.93
C PHE A 134 6.48 0.98 -7.08
N HIS A 135 6.45 1.33 -5.79
CA HIS A 135 7.52 0.98 -4.86
C HIS A 135 7.70 -0.55 -4.79
N VAL A 136 6.59 -1.28 -4.64
CA VAL A 136 6.61 -2.75 -4.52
C VAL A 136 7.20 -3.45 -5.74
N PHE A 137 6.78 -3.06 -6.95
CA PHE A 137 7.16 -3.77 -8.18
C PHE A 137 8.43 -3.23 -8.86
N ASN A 138 8.81 -1.99 -8.57
CA ASN A 138 9.81 -1.28 -9.35
C ASN A 138 11.07 -0.90 -8.56
N LEU A 139 11.13 -1.20 -7.25
CA LEU A 139 12.32 -1.01 -6.43
C LEU A 139 12.80 -2.35 -5.85
N PRO A 140 14.12 -2.67 -5.97
CA PRO A 140 14.64 -4.00 -5.64
C PRO A 140 14.81 -4.27 -4.14
N LYS A 141 14.69 -3.26 -3.32
CA LYS A 141 14.83 -3.37 -1.86
C LYS A 141 13.72 -2.62 -1.16
N ARG A 142 13.22 -3.21 -0.09
CA ARG A 142 12.39 -2.53 0.88
C ARG A 142 13.28 -1.71 1.82
N THR A 143 12.76 -0.59 2.25
CA THR A 143 13.43 0.35 3.14
C THR A 143 12.97 0.16 4.58
N GLY A 144 12.95 -1.07 5.10
CA GLY A 144 12.56 -1.37 6.48
C GLY A 144 13.73 -1.80 7.34
N HIS A 145 13.49 -1.97 8.64
CA HIS A 145 14.48 -2.41 9.62
C HIS A 145 15.06 -3.81 9.32
N TYR A 146 14.26 -4.70 8.75
CA TYR A 146 14.72 -6.01 8.33
C TYR A 146 14.82 -6.10 6.80
N PRO A 147 15.93 -6.64 6.29
CA PRO A 147 16.03 -6.95 4.88
C PRO A 147 15.03 -8.06 4.55
N VAL A 148 13.98 -7.72 3.84
CA VAL A 148 13.04 -8.69 3.28
C VAL A 148 13.51 -9.02 1.87
N GLU A 149 13.62 -10.30 1.56
CA GLU A 149 13.90 -10.74 0.21
C GLU A 149 12.84 -10.21 -0.76
N HIS A 150 13.28 -9.66 -1.88
CA HIS A 150 12.37 -9.16 -2.91
C HIS A 150 12.00 -10.30 -3.85
N SER A 151 11.17 -11.20 -3.37
CA SER A 151 10.65 -12.35 -4.12
C SER A 151 9.22 -12.10 -4.63
N LEU A 152 8.75 -12.96 -5.53
CA LEU A 152 7.37 -12.93 -6.02
C LEU A 152 6.35 -12.96 -4.87
N ALA A 153 6.56 -13.88 -3.92
CA ALA A 153 5.69 -14.04 -2.75
C ALA A 153 5.65 -12.78 -1.87
N THR A 154 6.83 -12.18 -1.58
CA THR A 154 6.90 -10.98 -0.75
C THR A 154 6.37 -9.74 -1.48
N MET A 155 6.43 -9.68 -2.80
CA MET A 155 5.78 -8.63 -3.58
C MET A 155 4.26 -8.79 -3.56
N ASP A 156 3.75 -10.01 -3.68
CA ASP A 156 2.30 -10.28 -3.59
C ASP A 156 1.73 -9.92 -2.22
N GLU A 157 2.44 -10.25 -1.15
CA GLU A 157 2.04 -9.89 0.22
C GLU A 157 2.11 -8.36 0.48
N CYS A 158 3.10 -7.67 -0.09
CA CYS A 158 3.33 -6.23 0.16
C CYS A 158 2.44 -5.31 -0.67
N ARG A 159 2.00 -5.73 -1.87
CA ARG A 159 1.06 -4.90 -2.62
C ARG A 159 -0.28 -4.87 -1.92
N ILE A 160 -0.99 -3.75 -2.04
CA ILE A 160 -2.39 -3.75 -1.63
C ILE A 160 -3.20 -4.55 -2.65
N SER A 161 -3.89 -5.58 -2.17
CA SER A 161 -4.72 -6.45 -3.02
C SER A 161 -6.19 -6.25 -2.71
N PRO A 162 -7.04 -5.93 -3.71
CA PRO A 162 -8.47 -6.00 -3.51
C PRO A 162 -8.89 -7.47 -3.43
N ALA A 163 -9.73 -7.81 -2.47
CA ALA A 163 -10.25 -9.15 -2.27
C ALA A 163 -11.74 -9.12 -1.96
N ARG A 164 -12.46 -10.15 -2.39
CA ARG A 164 -13.87 -10.29 -2.15
C ARG A 164 -14.14 -11.34 -1.07
N ILE A 165 -14.88 -10.99 -0.03
CA ILE A 165 -15.22 -11.91 1.06
C ILE A 165 -16.09 -13.04 0.50
N ARG A 166 -15.68 -14.28 0.73
CA ARG A 166 -16.41 -15.50 0.36
C ARG A 166 -17.19 -16.06 1.52
N ASN A 167 -16.52 -16.20 2.65
CA ASN A 167 -17.14 -16.65 3.89
C ASN A 167 -16.49 -15.97 5.11
N TYR A 168 -17.31 -15.65 6.09
CA TYR A 168 -16.87 -15.12 7.38
C TYR A 168 -17.80 -15.66 8.46
N GLU A 169 -17.25 -16.50 9.33
CA GLU A 169 -17.94 -17.00 10.51
C GLU A 169 -17.41 -16.26 11.74
N LEU A 170 -18.28 -15.48 12.38
CA LEU A 170 -17.97 -14.76 13.61
C LEU A 170 -17.47 -15.73 14.69
N GLY A 171 -16.28 -15.50 15.19
CA GLY A 171 -15.80 -16.06 16.46
C GLY A 171 -15.05 -17.39 16.39
N ILE A 172 -14.80 -17.97 15.23
CA ILE A 172 -14.15 -19.29 15.18
C ILE A 172 -12.63 -19.24 14.96
N MET A 173 -12.04 -18.24 14.29
CA MET A 173 -10.58 -18.28 14.07
C MET A 173 -9.88 -16.94 13.74
N ASN A 174 -10.40 -15.76 14.07
CA ASN A 174 -9.72 -14.48 13.71
C ASN A 174 -9.42 -14.31 12.22
N LYS A 175 -10.06 -15.09 11.35
CA LYS A 175 -9.76 -15.25 9.93
C LYS A 175 -11.02 -15.21 9.09
N MET A 176 -10.85 -14.83 7.83
CA MET A 176 -11.91 -14.92 6.83
C MET A 176 -11.38 -15.53 5.52
N MET A 177 -12.27 -16.16 4.79
CA MET A 177 -12.01 -16.65 3.44
C MET A 177 -12.32 -15.55 2.43
N VAL A 178 -11.35 -15.25 1.60
CA VAL A 178 -11.48 -14.23 0.55
C VAL A 178 -11.05 -14.79 -0.80
N GLU A 179 -11.57 -14.21 -1.87
CA GLU A 179 -11.09 -14.43 -3.23
C GLU A 179 -10.29 -13.22 -3.68
N TYR A 180 -9.08 -13.44 -4.18
CA TYR A 180 -8.21 -12.40 -4.73
C TYR A 180 -7.41 -12.93 -5.92
N GLN A 181 -6.81 -12.04 -6.71
CA GLN A 181 -5.89 -12.41 -7.78
C GLN A 181 -4.44 -12.34 -7.27
N PRO A 182 -3.71 -13.48 -7.18
CA PRO A 182 -2.30 -13.48 -6.77
C PRO A 182 -1.40 -12.89 -7.84
N LEU A 183 -0.23 -12.39 -7.43
CA LEU A 183 0.84 -12.04 -8.36
C LEU A 183 1.52 -13.33 -8.84
N VAL A 184 1.69 -13.47 -10.15
CA VAL A 184 2.30 -14.65 -10.77
C VAL A 184 3.36 -14.25 -11.79
N MET A 185 4.26 -15.19 -12.10
CA MET A 185 5.14 -15.11 -13.26
C MET A 185 4.54 -15.85 -14.43
N ALA A 186 4.23 -15.15 -15.52
CA ALA A 186 3.82 -15.75 -16.81
C ALA A 186 4.99 -15.59 -17.80
N GLY A 187 5.76 -16.67 -17.98
CA GLY A 187 7.06 -16.57 -18.65
C GLY A 187 7.97 -15.60 -17.91
N ASN A 188 8.40 -14.54 -18.61
CA ASN A 188 9.27 -13.50 -18.07
C ASN A 188 8.50 -12.23 -17.67
N LYS A 189 7.21 -12.32 -17.35
CA LYS A 189 6.39 -11.16 -16.98
C LYS A 189 5.70 -11.37 -15.64
N LEU A 190 5.60 -10.28 -14.88
CA LEU A 190 4.74 -10.21 -13.69
C LEU A 190 3.32 -9.92 -14.13
N GLU A 191 2.37 -10.75 -13.69
CA GLU A 191 0.95 -10.58 -14.01
C GLU A 191 0.08 -10.91 -12.78
N LEU A 192 -1.19 -10.48 -12.82
CA LEU A 192 -2.20 -10.97 -11.89
C LEU A 192 -2.73 -12.30 -12.42
N GLY A 193 -2.66 -13.33 -11.58
CA GLY A 193 -3.16 -14.67 -11.88
C GLY A 193 -4.67 -14.78 -11.88
N GLN A 194 -5.17 -15.99 -12.07
CA GLN A 194 -6.60 -16.28 -11.91
C GLN A 194 -7.00 -16.09 -10.45
N PRO A 195 -8.26 -15.69 -10.18
CA PRO A 195 -8.76 -15.61 -8.82
C PRO A 195 -8.62 -16.93 -8.07
N VAL A 196 -8.14 -16.83 -6.83
CA VAL A 196 -8.01 -17.98 -5.91
C VAL A 196 -8.58 -17.64 -4.55
N GLU A 197 -9.07 -18.64 -3.84
CA GLU A 197 -9.48 -18.48 -2.45
C GLU A 197 -8.28 -18.54 -1.51
N ARG A 198 -8.31 -17.70 -0.48
CA ARG A 198 -7.27 -17.58 0.52
C ARG A 198 -7.86 -17.26 1.88
N GLU A 199 -7.33 -17.88 2.92
CA GLU A 199 -7.58 -17.49 4.30
C GLU A 199 -6.67 -16.31 4.68
N VAL A 200 -7.26 -15.27 5.30
CA VAL A 200 -6.56 -14.06 5.73
C VAL A 200 -6.92 -13.69 7.16
N LEU A 201 -6.00 -13.01 7.85
CA LEU A 201 -6.24 -12.50 9.20
C LEU A 201 -7.11 -11.25 9.15
N CYS A 202 -8.13 -11.19 10.00
CA CYS A 202 -9.05 -10.03 10.09
C CYS A 202 -9.24 -9.52 11.52
N GLU A 203 -8.78 -10.28 12.52
CA GLU A 203 -8.93 -9.95 13.93
C GLU A 203 -7.67 -10.33 14.71
N MET A 204 -7.35 -9.56 15.73
CA MET A 204 -6.30 -9.84 16.70
C MET A 204 -6.72 -9.31 18.07
N ASN A 205 -6.58 -10.16 19.12
CA ASN A 205 -6.96 -9.82 20.49
C ASN A 205 -8.41 -9.33 20.62
N GLY A 206 -9.34 -9.93 19.86
CA GLY A 206 -10.75 -9.52 19.84
C GLY A 206 -11.05 -8.18 19.17
N LYS A 207 -10.07 -7.62 18.42
CA LYS A 207 -10.20 -6.33 17.72
C LYS A 207 -9.96 -6.49 16.23
N ALA A 208 -10.78 -5.83 15.42
CA ALA A 208 -10.72 -5.83 13.96
C ALA A 208 -10.83 -4.41 13.40
N PHE A 209 -10.22 -4.16 12.24
CA PHE A 209 -10.32 -2.86 11.56
C PHE A 209 -11.63 -2.73 10.77
N VAL A 210 -12.13 -3.84 10.25
CA VAL A 210 -13.43 -3.90 9.56
C VAL A 210 -14.49 -4.45 10.49
N LYS A 211 -15.64 -3.80 10.55
CA LYS A 211 -16.75 -4.19 11.44
C LYS A 211 -17.88 -4.81 10.65
N GLN A 212 -18.40 -5.95 11.14
CA GLN A 212 -19.55 -6.65 10.55
C GLN A 212 -19.40 -6.96 9.04
N PRO A 213 -18.26 -7.56 8.61
CA PRO A 213 -18.05 -7.92 7.21
C PRO A 213 -19.08 -8.95 6.76
N LYS A 214 -19.46 -8.89 5.47
CA LYS A 214 -20.44 -9.80 4.85
C LYS A 214 -19.85 -10.44 3.61
N ALA A 215 -20.31 -11.64 3.29
CA ALA A 215 -19.99 -12.26 2.01
C ALA A 215 -20.39 -11.34 0.85
N GLY A 216 -19.47 -11.15 -0.08
CA GLY A 216 -19.63 -10.24 -1.21
C GLY A 216 -19.02 -8.85 -1.02
N ASP A 217 -18.69 -8.44 0.21
CA ASP A 217 -17.99 -7.17 0.46
C ASP A 217 -16.57 -7.22 -0.11
N TRP A 218 -16.07 -6.05 -0.54
CA TRP A 218 -14.70 -5.87 -0.96
C TRP A 218 -13.84 -5.33 0.18
N VAL A 219 -12.67 -5.93 0.35
CA VAL A 219 -11.68 -5.53 1.36
C VAL A 219 -10.30 -5.39 0.74
N ALA A 220 -9.46 -4.56 1.37
CA ALA A 220 -8.04 -4.41 1.04
C ALA A 220 -7.20 -5.37 1.89
N LEU A 221 -6.26 -6.06 1.27
CA LEU A 221 -5.28 -6.91 1.93
C LEU A 221 -3.88 -6.30 1.87
N HIS A 222 -3.14 -6.43 2.97
CA HIS A 222 -1.72 -6.12 3.05
C HIS A 222 -1.03 -7.09 4.01
N TRP A 223 -0.07 -7.87 3.54
CA TRP A 223 0.59 -8.91 4.32
C TRP A 223 -0.37 -9.89 5.00
N GLY A 224 -1.36 -10.37 4.25
CA GLY A 224 -2.34 -11.34 4.75
C GLY A 224 -3.31 -10.79 5.80
N TRP A 225 -3.33 -9.46 6.02
CA TRP A 225 -4.23 -8.76 6.93
C TRP A 225 -5.30 -7.98 6.19
N VAL A 226 -6.54 -7.99 6.72
CA VAL A 226 -7.64 -7.17 6.23
C VAL A 226 -7.51 -5.75 6.77
N CYS A 227 -7.21 -4.80 5.90
CA CYS A 227 -6.93 -3.41 6.27
C CYS A 227 -8.20 -2.55 6.38
N ASP A 228 -9.06 -2.61 5.37
CA ASP A 228 -10.25 -1.76 5.28
C ASP A 228 -11.27 -2.34 4.28
N PHE A 229 -12.50 -1.83 4.31
CA PHE A 229 -13.45 -2.02 3.22
C PHE A 229 -13.06 -1.19 2.01
N LEU A 230 -13.40 -1.68 0.81
CA LEU A 230 -13.22 -0.96 -0.43
C LEU A 230 -14.55 -0.66 -1.09
N SER A 231 -14.76 0.58 -1.52
CA SER A 231 -15.82 0.93 -2.45
C SER A 231 -15.51 0.35 -3.84
N LYS A 232 -16.53 0.29 -4.70
CA LYS A 232 -16.34 -0.14 -6.09
C LYS A 232 -15.32 0.74 -6.82
N GLU A 233 -15.36 2.05 -6.64
CA GLU A 233 -14.42 2.99 -7.22
C GLU A 233 -12.98 2.74 -6.73
N GLN A 234 -12.78 2.49 -5.44
CA GLN A 234 -11.47 2.15 -4.88
C GLN A 234 -10.93 0.84 -5.44
N VAL A 235 -11.76 -0.17 -5.63
CA VAL A 235 -11.37 -1.44 -6.29
C VAL A 235 -10.92 -1.18 -7.74
N GLU A 236 -11.66 -0.38 -8.49
CA GLU A 236 -11.34 -0.03 -9.88
C GLU A 236 -10.02 0.75 -9.95
N ASN A 237 -9.83 1.75 -9.08
CA ASN A 237 -8.59 2.54 -8.99
C ASN A 237 -7.39 1.66 -8.63
N LEU A 238 -7.51 0.83 -7.60
CA LEU A 238 -6.44 -0.05 -7.16
C LEU A 238 -6.04 -1.05 -8.25
N ASN A 239 -7.01 -1.62 -8.96
CA ASN A 239 -6.76 -2.49 -10.11
C ASN A 239 -6.07 -1.75 -11.27
N LYS A 240 -6.52 -0.53 -11.60
CA LYS A 240 -5.90 0.34 -12.62
C LYS A 240 -4.42 0.56 -12.28
N TRP A 241 -4.13 1.05 -11.07
CA TRP A 241 -2.76 1.40 -10.68
C TRP A 241 -1.85 0.19 -10.48
N THR A 242 -2.38 -0.94 -10.00
CA THR A 242 -1.64 -2.20 -9.93
C THR A 242 -1.21 -2.66 -11.32
N LYS A 243 -2.14 -2.74 -12.27
CA LYS A 243 -1.85 -3.13 -13.66
C LYS A 243 -0.87 -2.16 -14.33
N TYR A 244 -1.05 -0.86 -14.11
CA TYR A 244 -0.16 0.17 -14.63
C TYR A 244 1.29 -0.04 -14.14
N ASN A 245 1.48 -0.26 -12.85
CA ASN A 245 2.82 -0.46 -12.27
C ASN A 245 3.42 -1.82 -12.61
N LEU A 246 2.61 -2.85 -12.91
CA LEU A 246 3.08 -4.11 -13.48
C LEU A 246 3.62 -3.93 -14.91
N VAL A 247 2.95 -3.13 -15.74
CA VAL A 247 3.46 -2.78 -17.07
C VAL A 247 4.83 -2.11 -16.97
N LEU A 248 5.00 -1.14 -16.06
CA LEU A 248 6.29 -0.48 -15.80
C LEU A 248 7.35 -1.47 -15.29
N ALA A 249 6.98 -2.40 -14.42
CA ALA A 249 7.89 -3.43 -13.94
C ALA A 249 8.41 -4.31 -15.08
N ASN A 250 7.50 -4.69 -16.00
CA ASN A 250 7.80 -5.55 -17.13
C ASN A 250 8.64 -4.90 -18.22
N LEU A 251 8.82 -3.58 -18.24
CA LEU A 251 9.72 -2.90 -19.19
C LEU A 251 11.18 -3.33 -19.01
N ASN A 252 11.61 -3.61 -17.78
CA ASN A 252 12.97 -3.99 -17.43
C ASN A 252 12.93 -4.89 -16.20
N LEU A 253 12.52 -6.17 -16.37
CA LEU A 253 12.56 -7.14 -15.29
C LEU A 253 14.01 -7.47 -14.93
N TRP A 254 14.48 -6.93 -13.82
CA TRP A 254 15.78 -7.21 -13.21
C TRP A 254 15.66 -8.08 -11.95
N GLN A 255 14.43 -8.35 -11.52
CA GLN A 255 14.08 -8.91 -10.21
C GLN A 255 14.39 -10.41 -10.11
N PHE A 256 14.56 -11.09 -11.23
CA PHE A 256 14.72 -12.55 -11.31
C PHE A 256 15.90 -12.99 -12.21
N ALA A 257 16.84 -12.08 -12.52
CA ALA A 257 18.06 -12.38 -13.29
C ALA A 257 19.23 -12.68 -12.36
#